data_c60d00e174c00f7e751d491127bfe046
#
_entry.id   c60d00e174c00f7e751d491127bfe046
#
_cell.length_a   1.000
_cell.length_b   1.000
_cell.length_c   1.000
_cell.angle_alpha   90.00
_cell.angle_beta   90.00
_cell.angle_gamma   90.00
#
_symmetry.space_group_name_H-M   'P 1'
#
loop_
_entity.id
_entity.type
_entity.pdbx_description
1 polymer ?
#
loop_
_entity_poly.entity_id
_entity_poly.type
_entity_poly.pdbx_seq_one_letter_code
_entity_poly.pdbx_strand_id
1 'polypeptide(L)'
;MRRFDGYKRIFTLTLNPAVDASCSTSRVRPLHKVRTTNERFDAGGGGINAARVVNELGGRSFAVFLAGGTPGDVLEDLVHRAGVLHHRIAISEPTRVSHVVYEEDSGQEFRFTPEGPTVTMDEWNEALAFLELLDMDYLVASGSLPRGVPDDVYARLSHDVKARGGRLVLDTSGAALAAAVEEGVFLVKPSRGEFAALVGQNLDDQQDLEEAAREVVASGRVEMLAITLGHEGALLATEKGGIRWLYPPEVEAKSAVGAGDSFVGGMVHGLSTGEDVERAFALGVAAGTATVLTSGTELCRKADVLQFWDQLCRDQS
;
A
#
# COMPACT_ATOMS: atom_id res chain seq x y z
N MET A 1 -15.07 5.47 23.01
CA MET A 1 -13.85 5.12 22.26
C MET A 1 -12.93 4.36 23.18
N ARG A 2 -12.71 3.04 22.99
CA ARG A 2 -11.84 2.23 23.84
C ARG A 2 -10.40 2.66 23.60
N ARG A 3 -9.62 2.88 24.68
CA ARG A 3 -8.19 3.23 24.62
C ARG A 3 -7.44 2.13 23.84
N PHE A 4 -6.60 2.54 22.90
CA PHE A 4 -5.61 1.67 22.26
C PHE A 4 -4.50 1.43 23.32
N ASP A 5 -4.64 0.39 24.13
CA ASP A 5 -3.72 0.11 25.23
C ASP A 5 -2.30 -0.17 24.68
N GLY A 6 -1.47 0.85 24.65
CA GLY A 6 -0.03 0.74 24.37
C GLY A 6 0.42 0.76 22.91
N TYR A 7 -0.49 0.65 21.93
CA TYR A 7 -0.17 0.71 20.51
C TYR A 7 -0.48 2.10 19.91
N LYS A 8 0.37 2.55 18.99
CA LYS A 8 0.09 3.76 18.20
C LYS A 8 -1.08 3.51 17.24
N ARG A 9 -1.85 4.56 17.01
CA ARG A 9 -3.10 4.51 16.21
C ARG A 9 -2.78 4.62 14.74
N ILE A 10 -3.12 3.60 13.98
CA ILE A 10 -2.93 3.53 12.53
C ILE A 10 -4.28 3.74 11.85
N PHE A 11 -4.35 4.77 11.02
CA PHE A 11 -5.45 5.00 10.08
C PHE A 11 -4.95 4.82 8.66
N THR A 12 -5.83 4.36 7.78
CA THR A 12 -5.51 4.27 6.36
C THR A 12 -6.52 5.01 5.51
N LEU A 13 -6.09 5.58 4.40
CA LEU A 13 -6.94 6.26 3.43
C LEU A 13 -6.79 5.61 2.05
N THR A 14 -7.93 5.28 1.43
CA THR A 14 -7.99 4.81 0.05
C THR A 14 -9.00 5.63 -0.73
N LEU A 15 -8.52 6.52 -1.59
CA LEU A 15 -9.40 7.39 -2.38
C LEU A 15 -9.97 6.69 -3.63
N ASN A 16 -9.32 5.65 -4.14
CA ASN A 16 -9.73 4.91 -5.33
C ASN A 16 -9.72 3.39 -5.11
N PRO A 17 -10.49 2.86 -4.15
CA PRO A 17 -10.55 1.43 -3.88
C PRO A 17 -11.19 0.66 -5.04
N ALA A 18 -11.14 -0.67 -4.94
CA ALA A 18 -11.78 -1.58 -5.87
C ALA A 18 -12.40 -2.79 -5.16
N VAL A 19 -13.39 -3.41 -5.80
CA VAL A 19 -13.65 -4.82 -5.57
C VAL A 19 -12.69 -5.59 -6.48
N ASP A 20 -11.80 -6.39 -5.90
CA ASP A 20 -10.87 -7.20 -6.66
C ASP A 20 -11.48 -8.58 -6.90
N ALA A 21 -11.80 -8.87 -8.16
CA ALA A 21 -12.32 -10.15 -8.61
C ALA A 21 -11.19 -10.98 -9.24
N SER A 22 -10.87 -12.11 -8.66
CA SER A 22 -9.86 -13.05 -9.21
C SER A 22 -10.50 -14.36 -9.64
N CYS A 23 -9.96 -14.97 -10.70
CA CYS A 23 -10.38 -16.27 -11.18
C CYS A 23 -9.26 -16.96 -11.96
N SER A 24 -9.46 -18.25 -12.24
CA SER A 24 -8.58 -19.05 -13.10
C SER A 24 -9.31 -19.48 -14.38
N THR A 25 -8.55 -19.69 -15.45
CA THR A 25 -9.02 -20.33 -16.66
C THR A 25 -7.90 -21.14 -17.29
N SER A 26 -8.23 -22.19 -18.04
CA SER A 26 -7.21 -22.95 -18.77
C SER A 26 -6.50 -22.06 -19.81
N ARG A 27 -7.27 -21.28 -20.59
CA ARG A 27 -6.70 -20.41 -21.63
C ARG A 27 -7.60 -19.22 -21.96
N VAL A 28 -7.01 -18.04 -22.07
CA VAL A 28 -7.67 -16.82 -22.57
C VAL A 28 -7.71 -16.87 -24.10
N ARG A 29 -8.90 -16.84 -24.70
CA ARG A 29 -9.08 -16.91 -26.15
C ARG A 29 -9.92 -15.75 -26.66
N PRO A 30 -9.42 -14.94 -27.59
CA PRO A 30 -10.20 -13.89 -28.23
C PRO A 30 -11.45 -14.50 -28.93
N LEU A 31 -12.52 -13.72 -28.97
CA LEU A 31 -13.78 -14.06 -29.65
C LEU A 31 -14.52 -15.31 -29.12
N HIS A 32 -14.03 -15.95 -28.09
CA HIS A 32 -14.66 -17.14 -27.51
C HIS A 32 -15.10 -16.86 -26.09
N LYS A 33 -16.17 -17.53 -25.63
CA LYS A 33 -16.55 -17.53 -24.24
C LYS A 33 -15.48 -18.28 -23.43
N VAL A 34 -14.79 -17.56 -22.56
CA VAL A 34 -13.86 -18.15 -21.60
C VAL A 34 -14.64 -18.48 -20.33
N ARG A 35 -14.56 -19.75 -19.89
CA ARG A 35 -15.14 -20.17 -18.61
C ARG A 35 -14.08 -20.12 -17.54
N THR A 36 -14.48 -19.58 -16.41
CA THR A 36 -13.60 -19.38 -15.24
C THR A 36 -13.97 -20.33 -14.11
N THR A 37 -13.01 -20.57 -13.25
CA THR A 37 -13.12 -21.35 -12.01
C THR A 37 -12.41 -20.59 -10.88
N ASN A 38 -12.58 -21.02 -9.65
CA ASN A 38 -11.91 -20.43 -8.48
C ASN A 38 -12.21 -18.94 -8.31
N GLU A 39 -13.45 -18.51 -8.62
CA GLU A 39 -13.84 -17.13 -8.46
C GLU A 39 -13.74 -16.70 -7.00
N ARG A 40 -13.10 -15.55 -6.78
CA ARG A 40 -12.93 -14.93 -5.49
C ARG A 40 -13.10 -13.42 -5.57
N PHE A 41 -13.65 -12.83 -4.52
CA PHE A 41 -13.78 -11.39 -4.37
C PHE A 41 -13.08 -10.95 -3.09
N ASP A 42 -12.19 -9.98 -3.21
CA ASP A 42 -11.46 -9.38 -2.09
C ASP A 42 -11.65 -7.87 -2.07
N ALA A 43 -11.54 -7.29 -0.89
CA ALA A 43 -11.46 -5.84 -0.76
C ALA A 43 -10.08 -5.37 -1.26
N GLY A 44 -10.07 -4.50 -2.28
CA GLY A 44 -8.88 -3.96 -2.91
C GLY A 44 -8.70 -2.47 -2.67
N GLY A 45 -7.47 -2.04 -2.91
CA GLY A 45 -7.00 -0.66 -2.69
C GLY A 45 -5.92 -0.62 -1.62
N GLY A 46 -4.84 0.12 -1.90
CA GLY A 46 -3.60 0.02 -1.12
C GLY A 46 -3.76 0.29 0.36
N GLY A 47 -4.50 1.34 0.75
CA GLY A 47 -4.75 1.63 2.16
C GLY A 47 -5.59 0.55 2.85
N ILE A 48 -6.61 -0.01 2.17
CA ILE A 48 -7.40 -1.13 2.69
C ILE A 48 -6.51 -2.36 2.87
N ASN A 49 -5.65 -2.67 1.89
CA ASN A 49 -4.73 -3.79 1.96
C ASN A 49 -3.71 -3.62 3.10
N ALA A 50 -3.13 -2.43 3.25
CA ALA A 50 -2.25 -2.12 4.38
C ALA A 50 -2.96 -2.32 5.74
N ALA A 51 -4.24 -1.89 5.86
CA ALA A 51 -5.03 -2.10 7.06
C ALA A 51 -5.28 -3.59 7.35
N ARG A 52 -5.59 -4.38 6.32
CA ARG A 52 -5.75 -5.85 6.43
C ARG A 52 -4.47 -6.52 6.95
N VAL A 53 -3.30 -6.11 6.41
CA VAL A 53 -1.99 -6.64 6.83
C VAL A 53 -1.68 -6.27 8.28
N VAL A 54 -1.91 -5.03 8.69
CA VAL A 54 -1.74 -4.61 10.10
C VAL A 54 -2.58 -5.51 11.03
N ASN A 55 -3.83 -5.79 10.66
CA ASN A 55 -4.72 -6.63 11.46
C ASN A 55 -4.27 -8.11 11.45
N GLU A 56 -3.83 -8.65 10.30
CA GLU A 56 -3.26 -10.00 10.18
C GLU A 56 -2.05 -10.20 11.11
N LEU A 57 -1.20 -9.20 11.21
CA LEU A 57 -0.03 -9.23 12.11
C LEU A 57 -0.39 -9.09 13.59
N GLY A 58 -1.65 -8.80 13.91
CA GLY A 58 -2.16 -8.66 15.28
C GLY A 58 -2.21 -7.22 15.78
N GLY A 59 -1.96 -6.24 14.91
CA GLY A 59 -2.19 -4.83 15.17
C GLY A 59 -3.66 -4.43 15.09
N ARG A 60 -3.91 -3.14 15.15
CA ARG A 60 -5.24 -2.55 14.94
C ARG A 60 -5.12 -1.36 14.01
N SER A 61 -5.96 -1.34 12.99
CA SER A 61 -6.07 -0.25 12.03
C SER A 61 -7.51 0.19 11.86
N PHE A 62 -7.69 1.37 11.30
CA PHE A 62 -8.99 1.91 10.92
C PHE A 62 -8.91 2.43 9.48
N ALA A 63 -9.68 1.84 8.57
CA ALA A 63 -9.66 2.19 7.17
C ALA A 63 -10.74 3.24 6.84
N VAL A 64 -10.33 4.32 6.17
CA VAL A 64 -11.22 5.30 5.56
C VAL A 64 -11.12 5.14 4.05
N PHE A 65 -12.26 5.04 3.36
CA PHE A 65 -12.27 4.86 1.91
C PHE A 65 -13.52 5.45 1.24
N LEU A 66 -13.35 5.86 -0.01
CA LEU A 66 -14.45 6.32 -0.84
C LEU A 66 -15.11 5.13 -1.52
N ALA A 67 -16.44 4.99 -1.42
CA ALA A 67 -17.13 3.92 -2.15
C ALA A 67 -18.57 4.27 -2.49
N GLY A 68 -19.02 3.88 -3.70
CA GLY A 68 -20.34 4.17 -4.21
C GLY A 68 -20.99 3.03 -4.98
N GLY A 69 -22.30 3.09 -5.11
CA GLY A 69 -23.11 2.10 -5.82
C GLY A 69 -23.03 0.69 -5.22
N THR A 70 -23.66 -0.28 -5.90
CA THR A 70 -23.65 -1.69 -5.47
C THR A 70 -22.24 -2.28 -5.28
N PRO A 71 -21.24 -2.00 -6.15
CA PRO A 71 -19.89 -2.47 -5.88
C PRO A 71 -19.30 -1.88 -4.60
N GLY A 72 -19.68 -0.63 -4.24
CA GLY A 72 -19.27 -0.02 -2.97
C GLY A 72 -19.83 -0.75 -1.75
N ASP A 73 -21.08 -1.23 -1.82
CA ASP A 73 -21.71 -2.02 -0.76
C ASP A 73 -21.00 -3.38 -0.61
N VAL A 74 -20.64 -4.00 -1.73
CA VAL A 74 -19.85 -5.25 -1.74
C VAL A 74 -18.47 -5.02 -1.12
N LEU A 75 -17.80 -3.93 -1.50
CA LEU A 75 -16.48 -3.57 -0.94
C LEU A 75 -16.55 -3.41 0.58
N GLU A 76 -17.54 -2.68 1.08
CA GLU A 76 -17.71 -2.46 2.52
C GLU A 76 -17.94 -3.76 3.28
N ASP A 77 -18.78 -4.67 2.74
CA ASP A 77 -18.99 -6.00 3.31
C ASP A 77 -17.70 -6.84 3.33
N LEU A 78 -16.89 -6.78 2.27
CA LEU A 78 -15.60 -7.46 2.21
C LEU A 78 -14.60 -6.92 3.25
N VAL A 79 -14.53 -5.59 3.42
CA VAL A 79 -13.70 -4.94 4.46
C VAL A 79 -14.17 -5.35 5.86
N HIS A 80 -15.50 -5.38 6.08
CA HIS A 80 -16.07 -5.83 7.34
C HIS A 80 -15.73 -7.29 7.64
N ARG A 81 -15.87 -8.19 6.66
CA ARG A 81 -15.53 -9.62 6.81
C ARG A 81 -14.03 -9.84 7.06
N ALA A 82 -13.16 -8.98 6.54
CA ALA A 82 -11.73 -8.99 6.83
C ALA A 82 -11.41 -8.50 8.26
N GLY A 83 -12.42 -8.14 9.07
CA GLY A 83 -12.24 -7.70 10.44
C GLY A 83 -11.61 -6.32 10.59
N VAL A 84 -11.58 -5.51 9.52
CA VAL A 84 -11.02 -4.15 9.54
C VAL A 84 -12.08 -3.17 10.03
N LEU A 85 -11.76 -2.40 11.07
CA LEU A 85 -12.57 -1.27 11.47
C LEU A 85 -12.50 -0.20 10.38
N HIS A 86 -13.65 0.36 10.00
CA HIS A 86 -13.66 1.25 8.85
C HIS A 86 -14.74 2.33 8.92
N HIS A 87 -14.58 3.32 8.04
CA HIS A 87 -15.57 4.33 7.70
C HIS A 87 -15.58 4.52 6.18
N ARG A 88 -16.75 4.30 5.60
CA ARG A 88 -17.01 4.56 4.19
C ARG A 88 -17.49 6.00 4.02
N ILE A 89 -16.81 6.74 3.16
CA ILE A 89 -17.32 7.99 2.60
C ILE A 89 -18.11 7.64 1.35
N ALA A 90 -19.39 7.99 1.33
CA ALA A 90 -20.26 7.66 0.21
C ALA A 90 -19.96 8.58 -0.99
N ILE A 91 -19.82 7.98 -2.17
CA ILE A 91 -19.68 8.72 -3.43
C ILE A 91 -20.78 8.38 -4.41
N SER A 92 -21.07 9.29 -5.35
CA SER A 92 -22.18 9.18 -6.30
C SER A 92 -21.92 8.15 -7.40
N GLU A 93 -20.70 8.08 -7.92
CA GLU A 93 -20.33 7.10 -8.94
C GLU A 93 -19.97 5.73 -8.32
N PRO A 94 -20.19 4.62 -9.06
CA PRO A 94 -19.92 3.29 -8.53
C PRO A 94 -18.42 3.02 -8.37
N THR A 95 -18.07 2.32 -7.30
CA THR A 95 -16.73 1.76 -7.08
C THR A 95 -16.34 0.84 -8.25
N ARG A 96 -15.08 0.92 -8.67
CA ARG A 96 -14.55 0.05 -9.75
C ARG A 96 -14.43 -1.41 -9.30
N VAL A 97 -14.53 -2.31 -10.28
CA VAL A 97 -14.24 -3.74 -10.10
C VAL A 97 -13.01 -4.06 -10.94
N SER A 98 -11.93 -4.48 -10.31
CA SER A 98 -10.72 -4.94 -10.97
C SER A 98 -10.78 -6.46 -11.19
N HIS A 99 -10.26 -6.94 -12.30
CA HIS A 99 -10.26 -8.37 -12.60
C HIS A 99 -8.83 -8.88 -12.74
N VAL A 100 -8.53 -9.99 -12.07
CA VAL A 100 -7.30 -10.76 -12.21
C VAL A 100 -7.64 -12.14 -12.74
N VAL A 101 -7.16 -12.47 -13.90
CA VAL A 101 -7.40 -13.78 -14.54
C VAL A 101 -6.08 -14.53 -14.65
N TYR A 102 -5.95 -15.64 -13.92
CA TYR A 102 -4.81 -16.53 -14.03
C TYR A 102 -5.04 -17.57 -15.15
N GLU A 103 -4.15 -17.58 -16.13
CA GLU A 103 -4.15 -18.56 -17.21
C GLU A 103 -3.26 -19.76 -16.86
N GLU A 104 -3.87 -20.93 -16.67
CA GLU A 104 -3.19 -22.14 -16.22
C GLU A 104 -2.20 -22.70 -17.25
N ASP A 105 -2.53 -22.60 -18.55
CA ASP A 105 -1.70 -23.13 -19.66
C ASP A 105 -0.35 -22.39 -19.77
N SER A 106 -0.31 -21.08 -19.50
CA SER A 106 0.90 -20.24 -19.62
C SER A 106 1.51 -19.84 -18.28
N GLY A 107 0.75 -19.95 -17.18
CA GLY A 107 1.14 -19.42 -15.88
C GLY A 107 1.10 -17.90 -15.80
N GLN A 108 0.44 -17.20 -16.73
CA GLN A 108 0.39 -15.75 -16.79
C GLN A 108 -0.85 -15.20 -16.08
N GLU A 109 -0.71 -14.02 -15.47
CA GLU A 109 -1.81 -13.24 -14.94
C GLU A 109 -2.18 -12.09 -15.88
N PHE A 110 -3.46 -11.98 -16.19
CA PHE A 110 -4.06 -10.84 -16.92
C PHE A 110 -4.78 -9.95 -15.91
N ARG A 111 -4.41 -8.68 -15.87
CA ARG A 111 -4.99 -7.70 -14.94
C ARG A 111 -5.75 -6.63 -15.71
N PHE A 112 -7.04 -6.48 -15.39
CA PHE A 112 -7.92 -5.48 -15.97
C PHE A 112 -8.36 -4.53 -14.85
N THR A 113 -7.71 -3.37 -14.80
CA THR A 113 -7.94 -2.38 -13.73
C THR A 113 -8.56 -1.12 -14.34
N PRO A 114 -9.88 -0.89 -14.16
CA PRO A 114 -10.51 0.35 -14.57
C PRO A 114 -9.91 1.57 -13.83
N GLU A 115 -9.96 2.75 -14.46
CA GLU A 115 -9.49 4.01 -13.86
C GLU A 115 -10.20 4.34 -12.54
N GLY A 116 -11.46 3.96 -12.43
CA GLY A 116 -12.30 4.23 -11.27
C GLY A 116 -13.28 5.39 -11.49
N PRO A 117 -14.07 5.73 -10.45
CA PRO A 117 -15.09 6.77 -10.51
C PRO A 117 -14.49 8.16 -10.66
N THR A 118 -15.33 9.10 -11.08
CA THR A 118 -15.09 10.53 -10.87
C THR A 118 -15.61 10.89 -9.48
N VAL A 119 -14.76 11.50 -8.66
CA VAL A 119 -15.09 11.94 -7.31
C VAL A 119 -15.25 13.46 -7.31
N THR A 120 -16.34 13.95 -6.78
CA THR A 120 -16.60 15.38 -6.68
C THR A 120 -15.78 16.04 -5.59
N MET A 121 -15.67 17.37 -5.65
CA MET A 121 -14.94 18.14 -4.64
C MET A 121 -15.55 17.95 -3.24
N ASP A 122 -16.85 17.88 -3.12
CA ASP A 122 -17.53 17.71 -1.83
C ASP A 122 -17.25 16.33 -1.24
N GLU A 123 -17.25 15.27 -2.07
CA GLU A 123 -17.01 13.90 -1.62
C GLU A 123 -15.58 13.68 -1.09
N TRP A 124 -14.55 14.15 -1.80
CA TRP A 124 -13.19 13.99 -1.27
C TRP A 124 -12.89 14.96 -0.11
N ASN A 125 -13.49 16.15 -0.07
CA ASN A 125 -13.40 17.04 1.10
C ASN A 125 -14.07 16.43 2.33
N GLU A 126 -15.16 15.68 2.19
CA GLU A 126 -15.78 14.94 3.29
C GLU A 126 -14.79 13.93 3.90
N ALA A 127 -14.02 13.24 3.06
CA ALA A 127 -12.97 12.34 3.55
C ALA A 127 -11.89 13.08 4.34
N LEU A 128 -11.42 14.24 3.86
CA LEU A 128 -10.45 15.06 4.59
C LEU A 128 -11.02 15.56 5.92
N ALA A 129 -12.22 16.11 5.90
CA ALA A 129 -12.91 16.61 7.10
C ALA A 129 -13.13 15.49 8.13
N PHE A 130 -13.45 14.27 7.69
CA PHE A 130 -13.54 13.13 8.60
C PHE A 130 -12.17 12.80 9.24
N LEU A 131 -11.09 12.79 8.46
CA LEU A 131 -9.75 12.55 8.97
C LEU A 131 -9.29 13.62 9.98
N GLU A 132 -9.74 14.86 9.84
CA GLU A 132 -9.46 15.93 10.79
C GLU A 132 -10.04 15.67 12.19
N LEU A 133 -11.11 14.91 12.30
CA LEU A 133 -11.72 14.53 13.58
C LEU A 133 -10.97 13.42 14.31
N LEU A 134 -10.02 12.77 13.63
CA LEU A 134 -9.32 11.61 14.16
C LEU A 134 -8.00 12.01 14.81
N ASP A 135 -7.75 11.48 15.98
CA ASP A 135 -6.47 11.59 16.68
C ASP A 135 -5.60 10.39 16.27
N MET A 136 -4.60 10.60 15.40
CA MET A 136 -3.82 9.57 14.74
C MET A 136 -2.32 9.72 14.97
N ASP A 137 -1.62 8.59 15.13
CA ASP A 137 -0.16 8.57 15.16
C ASP A 137 0.41 8.32 13.75
N TYR A 138 -0.28 7.48 12.95
CA TYR A 138 0.06 7.20 11.57
C TYR A 138 -1.18 7.29 10.68
N LEU A 139 -1.03 7.95 9.52
CA LEU A 139 -1.95 7.88 8.40
C LEU A 139 -1.22 7.22 7.22
N VAL A 140 -1.72 6.08 6.76
CA VAL A 140 -1.27 5.42 5.53
C VAL A 140 -2.19 5.85 4.40
N ALA A 141 -1.71 6.67 3.47
CA ALA A 141 -2.44 6.99 2.25
C ALA A 141 -1.83 6.17 1.10
N SER A 142 -2.61 5.28 0.50
CA SER A 142 -2.10 4.39 -0.54
C SER A 142 -3.09 4.16 -1.66
N GLY A 143 -2.55 4.15 -2.88
CA GLY A 143 -3.24 3.93 -4.13
C GLY A 143 -3.26 5.14 -5.06
N SER A 144 -3.79 4.96 -6.28
CA SER A 144 -3.97 6.01 -7.27
C SER A 144 -5.08 6.98 -6.86
N LEU A 145 -5.00 8.21 -7.35
CA LEU A 145 -6.10 9.16 -7.24
C LEU A 145 -7.21 8.84 -8.24
N PRO A 146 -8.49 8.94 -7.86
CA PRO A 146 -9.59 8.90 -8.80
C PRO A 146 -9.70 10.23 -9.55
N ARG A 147 -10.40 10.24 -10.68
CA ARG A 147 -10.68 11.47 -11.41
C ARG A 147 -11.43 12.47 -10.53
N GLY A 148 -11.13 13.75 -10.68
CA GLY A 148 -11.74 14.85 -9.91
C GLY A 148 -11.06 15.17 -8.58
N VAL A 149 -10.18 14.30 -8.09
CA VAL A 149 -9.31 14.59 -6.94
C VAL A 149 -8.03 15.28 -7.43
N PRO A 150 -7.65 16.43 -6.88
CA PRO A 150 -6.47 17.17 -7.33
C PRO A 150 -5.17 16.48 -6.90
N ASP A 151 -4.11 16.65 -7.70
CA ASP A 151 -2.80 16.03 -7.44
C ASP A 151 -2.16 16.48 -6.12
N ASP A 152 -2.55 17.62 -5.56
CA ASP A 152 -2.03 18.15 -4.30
C ASP A 152 -2.75 17.63 -3.04
N VAL A 153 -3.72 16.70 -3.18
CA VAL A 153 -4.48 16.20 -2.04
C VAL A 153 -3.61 15.56 -0.96
N TYR A 154 -2.60 14.81 -1.36
CA TYR A 154 -1.68 14.19 -0.39
C TYR A 154 -0.68 15.18 0.21
N ALA A 155 -0.34 16.26 -0.49
CA ALA A 155 0.42 17.36 0.08
C ALA A 155 -0.37 18.06 1.19
N ARG A 156 -1.65 18.38 0.95
CA ARG A 156 -2.55 18.94 1.97
C ARG A 156 -2.66 18.00 3.19
N LEU A 157 -2.87 16.70 2.95
CA LEU A 157 -2.92 15.72 4.02
C LEU A 157 -1.60 15.66 4.82
N SER A 158 -0.46 15.74 4.15
CA SER A 158 0.84 15.75 4.82
C SER A 158 0.97 16.93 5.76
N HIS A 159 0.63 18.12 5.27
CA HIS A 159 0.61 19.34 6.08
C HIS A 159 -0.28 19.18 7.33
N ASP A 160 -1.53 18.75 7.16
CA ASP A 160 -2.52 18.67 8.23
C ASP A 160 -2.17 17.59 9.26
N VAL A 161 -1.72 16.42 8.81
CA VAL A 161 -1.29 15.32 9.69
C VAL A 161 -0.08 15.72 10.52
N LYS A 162 0.93 16.35 9.89
CA LYS A 162 2.14 16.84 10.55
C LYS A 162 1.84 17.94 11.58
N ALA A 163 0.97 18.89 11.23
CA ALA A 163 0.55 19.97 12.13
C ALA A 163 -0.10 19.46 13.42
N ARG A 164 -0.69 18.26 13.38
CA ARG A 164 -1.33 17.58 14.53
C ARG A 164 -0.41 16.56 15.22
N GLY A 165 0.87 16.49 14.83
CA GLY A 165 1.86 15.56 15.40
C GLY A 165 1.75 14.14 14.92
N GLY A 166 0.93 13.86 13.89
CA GLY A 166 0.84 12.58 13.19
C GLY A 166 1.94 12.43 12.13
N ARG A 167 1.98 11.26 11.50
CA ARG A 167 2.96 10.88 10.49
C ARG A 167 2.27 10.33 9.26
N LEU A 168 2.48 10.96 8.09
CA LEU A 168 1.97 10.45 6.82
C LEU A 168 2.93 9.39 6.25
N VAL A 169 2.39 8.23 5.91
CA VAL A 169 3.03 7.17 5.13
C VAL A 169 2.33 7.13 3.78
N LEU A 170 3.08 7.31 2.71
CA LEU A 170 2.53 7.51 1.39
C LEU A 170 3.03 6.45 0.40
N ASP A 171 2.10 5.80 -0.28
CA ASP A 171 2.32 4.89 -1.38
C ASP A 171 1.44 5.26 -2.57
N THR A 172 1.97 6.10 -3.44
CA THR A 172 1.30 6.59 -4.66
C THR A 172 2.34 6.91 -5.72
N SER A 173 1.91 7.39 -6.88
CA SER A 173 2.79 7.65 -8.01
C SER A 173 2.49 8.97 -8.71
N GLY A 174 3.35 9.35 -9.67
CA GLY A 174 3.14 10.48 -10.57
C GLY A 174 3.11 11.84 -9.87
N ALA A 175 2.24 12.73 -10.36
CA ALA A 175 2.15 14.10 -9.88
C ALA A 175 1.75 14.19 -8.40
N ALA A 176 0.90 13.29 -7.93
CA ALA A 176 0.48 13.24 -6.54
C ALA A 176 1.64 12.90 -5.57
N LEU A 177 2.53 11.99 -5.97
CA LEU A 177 3.75 11.69 -5.22
C LEU A 177 4.68 12.90 -5.19
N ALA A 178 4.91 13.53 -6.34
CA ALA A 178 5.80 14.69 -6.44
C ALA A 178 5.31 15.86 -5.57
N ALA A 179 4.02 16.20 -5.64
CA ALA A 179 3.43 17.25 -4.84
C ALA A 179 3.55 16.99 -3.33
N ALA A 180 3.32 15.75 -2.90
CA ALA A 180 3.44 15.38 -1.50
C ALA A 180 4.89 15.45 -0.99
N VAL A 181 5.85 14.99 -1.80
CA VAL A 181 7.28 15.06 -1.46
C VAL A 181 7.75 16.51 -1.31
N GLU A 182 7.27 17.42 -2.15
CA GLU A 182 7.61 18.86 -2.02
C GLU A 182 7.10 19.47 -0.70
N GLU A 183 5.94 19.05 -0.18
CA GLU A 183 5.40 19.50 1.11
C GLU A 183 6.13 18.86 2.31
N GLY A 184 6.63 17.66 2.12
CA GLY A 184 7.32 16.88 3.15
C GLY A 184 6.49 15.73 3.69
N VAL A 185 7.06 14.51 3.66
CA VAL A 185 6.40 13.26 4.04
C VAL A 185 7.27 12.46 5.02
N PHE A 186 6.65 11.83 6.02
CA PHE A 186 7.39 11.00 6.98
C PHE A 186 7.99 9.75 6.33
N LEU A 187 7.20 8.99 5.56
CA LEU A 187 7.64 7.79 4.86
C LEU A 187 7.01 7.72 3.47
N VAL A 188 7.84 7.51 2.46
CA VAL A 188 7.39 7.26 1.09
C VAL A 188 7.89 5.90 0.63
N LYS A 189 7.02 5.11 -0.01
CA LYS A 189 7.38 3.80 -0.57
C LYS A 189 7.15 3.76 -2.08
N PRO A 190 8.03 4.26 -2.92
CA PRO A 190 7.96 4.06 -4.35
C PRO A 190 8.55 2.70 -4.76
N SER A 191 8.12 2.19 -5.90
CA SER A 191 8.88 1.23 -6.69
C SER A 191 10.08 1.93 -7.37
N ARG A 192 11.06 1.16 -7.89
CA ARG A 192 12.18 1.73 -8.67
C ARG A 192 11.69 2.66 -9.78
N GLY A 193 10.69 2.22 -10.56
CA GLY A 193 10.17 3.01 -11.67
C GLY A 193 9.48 4.31 -11.24
N GLU A 194 8.72 4.28 -10.15
CA GLU A 194 8.09 5.47 -9.58
C GLU A 194 9.12 6.43 -9.00
N PHE A 195 10.16 5.91 -8.38
CA PHE A 195 11.25 6.72 -7.86
C PHE A 195 12.09 7.34 -8.99
N ALA A 196 12.42 6.57 -10.02
CA ALA A 196 13.09 7.08 -11.21
C ALA A 196 12.30 8.21 -11.89
N ALA A 197 10.98 8.05 -12.00
CA ALA A 197 10.09 9.09 -12.51
C ALA A 197 10.04 10.33 -11.60
N LEU A 198 10.05 10.16 -10.28
CA LEU A 198 10.04 11.25 -9.30
C LEU A 198 11.29 12.12 -9.41
N VAL A 199 12.48 11.50 -9.52
CA VAL A 199 13.74 12.25 -9.61
C VAL A 199 14.14 12.60 -11.04
N GLY A 200 13.43 12.09 -12.04
CA GLY A 200 13.71 12.37 -13.47
C GLY A 200 15.02 11.75 -13.98
N GLN A 201 15.44 10.62 -13.40
CA GLN A 201 16.70 9.96 -13.71
C GLN A 201 16.46 8.47 -14.05
N ASN A 202 17.41 7.87 -14.82
CA ASN A 202 17.47 6.43 -14.96
C ASN A 202 18.22 5.84 -13.75
N LEU A 203 17.63 4.88 -13.06
CA LEU A 203 18.15 4.30 -11.82
C LEU A 203 18.33 2.77 -11.95
N ASP A 204 18.86 2.32 -13.08
CA ASP A 204 19.16 0.89 -13.30
C ASP A 204 20.38 0.44 -12.52
N ASP A 205 21.36 1.34 -12.30
CA ASP A 205 22.53 1.07 -11.50
C ASP A 205 22.27 1.26 -10.01
N GLN A 206 22.86 0.39 -9.19
CA GLN A 206 22.70 0.42 -7.73
C GLN A 206 23.29 1.71 -7.13
N GLN A 207 24.42 2.17 -7.64
CA GLN A 207 25.09 3.35 -7.12
C GLN A 207 24.27 4.61 -7.40
N ASP A 208 23.72 4.73 -8.61
CA ASP A 208 22.85 5.85 -9.00
C ASP A 208 21.57 5.87 -8.13
N LEU A 209 20.99 4.68 -7.88
CA LEU A 209 19.81 4.55 -7.00
C LEU A 209 20.11 5.01 -5.57
N GLU A 210 21.26 4.60 -5.00
CA GLU A 210 21.67 5.02 -3.67
C GLU A 210 21.95 6.51 -3.57
N GLU A 211 22.62 7.09 -4.58
CA GLU A 211 22.94 8.52 -4.60
C GLU A 211 21.66 9.37 -4.68
N ALA A 212 20.75 9.04 -5.59
CA ALA A 212 19.47 9.70 -5.69
C ALA A 212 18.64 9.56 -4.40
N ALA A 213 18.64 8.38 -3.77
CA ALA A 213 17.94 8.16 -2.50
C ALA A 213 18.52 9.02 -1.36
N ARG A 214 19.86 9.14 -1.28
CA ARG A 214 20.54 10.02 -0.30
C ARG A 214 20.18 11.49 -0.53
N GLU A 215 20.16 11.95 -1.78
CA GLU A 215 19.80 13.33 -2.12
C GLU A 215 18.38 13.67 -1.67
N VAL A 216 17.41 12.76 -1.91
CA VAL A 216 16.01 12.98 -1.53
C VAL A 216 15.88 13.10 -0.02
N VAL A 217 16.46 12.17 0.78
CA VAL A 217 16.34 12.26 2.24
C VAL A 217 17.17 13.42 2.82
N ALA A 218 18.33 13.76 2.23
CA ALA A 218 19.15 14.89 2.63
C ALA A 218 18.46 16.25 2.38
N SER A 219 17.49 16.31 1.46
CA SER A 219 16.69 17.52 1.25
C SER A 219 15.79 17.87 2.45
N GLY A 220 15.59 16.93 3.39
CA GLY A 220 14.68 17.07 4.53
C GLY A 220 13.18 16.98 4.17
N ARG A 221 12.85 16.71 2.91
CA ARG A 221 11.45 16.57 2.46
C ARG A 221 10.87 15.20 2.76
N VAL A 222 11.70 14.17 2.83
CA VAL A 222 11.31 12.79 3.16
C VAL A 222 12.17 12.31 4.32
N GLU A 223 11.55 11.96 5.45
CA GLU A 223 12.32 11.44 6.61
C GLU A 223 12.79 10.00 6.37
N MET A 224 11.96 9.19 5.70
CA MET A 224 12.25 7.81 5.31
C MET A 224 11.79 7.52 3.89
N LEU A 225 12.68 6.99 3.08
CA LEU A 225 12.40 6.54 1.71
C LEU A 225 12.67 5.03 1.62
N ALA A 226 11.62 4.25 1.36
CA ALA A 226 11.69 2.80 1.22
C ALA A 226 11.40 2.42 -0.23
N ILE A 227 12.43 2.14 -1.03
CA ILE A 227 12.28 1.79 -2.45
C ILE A 227 12.15 0.28 -2.60
N THR A 228 11.07 -0.19 -3.21
CA THR A 228 10.85 -1.61 -3.48
C THR A 228 11.33 -1.98 -4.90
N LEU A 229 12.04 -3.10 -5.02
CA LEU A 229 12.74 -3.55 -6.22
C LEU A 229 12.28 -4.96 -6.66
N GLY A 230 11.11 -5.39 -6.18
CA GLY A 230 10.58 -6.72 -6.44
C GLY A 230 11.49 -7.80 -5.85
N HIS A 231 11.86 -8.78 -6.68
CA HIS A 231 12.74 -9.87 -6.25
C HIS A 231 14.18 -9.45 -5.96
N GLU A 232 14.60 -8.29 -6.44
CA GLU A 232 15.92 -7.72 -6.16
C GLU A 232 16.00 -7.13 -4.73
N GLY A 233 14.91 -7.05 -4.00
CA GLY A 233 14.88 -6.60 -2.62
C GLY A 233 14.27 -5.23 -2.41
N ALA A 234 14.80 -4.53 -1.41
CA ALA A 234 14.37 -3.18 -1.08
C ALA A 234 15.54 -2.36 -0.50
N LEU A 235 15.47 -1.05 -0.72
CA LEU A 235 16.40 -0.07 -0.18
C LEU A 235 15.67 0.85 0.77
N LEU A 236 16.21 1.06 1.95
CA LEU A 236 15.78 2.10 2.89
C LEU A 236 16.84 3.19 2.94
N ALA A 237 16.42 4.44 2.75
CA ALA A 237 17.22 5.62 3.01
C ALA A 237 16.57 6.45 4.11
N THR A 238 17.39 6.94 5.06
CA THR A 238 16.94 7.82 6.14
C THR A 238 17.94 8.93 6.34
N GLU A 239 17.48 10.09 6.79
CA GLU A 239 18.34 11.25 7.05
C GLU A 239 19.48 10.91 8.05
N LYS A 240 19.18 10.10 9.07
CA LYS A 240 20.13 9.77 10.14
C LYS A 240 20.83 8.43 10.00
N GLY A 241 20.24 7.49 9.28
CA GLY A 241 20.68 6.09 9.21
C GLY A 241 21.42 5.73 7.92
N GLY A 242 21.50 6.63 6.95
CA GLY A 242 22.13 6.34 5.66
C GLY A 242 21.29 5.37 4.79
N ILE A 243 21.98 4.49 4.07
CA ILE A 243 21.37 3.50 3.17
C ILE A 243 21.41 2.11 3.79
N ARG A 244 20.31 1.38 3.69
CA ARG A 244 20.19 -0.01 4.09
C ARG A 244 19.54 -0.82 2.97
N TRP A 245 20.17 -1.90 2.58
CA TRP A 245 19.62 -2.90 1.65
C TRP A 245 19.11 -4.10 2.42
N LEU A 246 17.97 -4.63 1.95
CA LEU A 246 17.50 -5.95 2.35
C LEU A 246 17.13 -6.76 1.11
N TYR A 247 17.58 -8.00 1.10
CA TYR A 247 17.30 -8.97 0.06
C TYR A 247 16.32 -10.00 0.61
N PRO A 248 15.14 -10.16 -0.02
CA PRO A 248 14.19 -11.16 0.43
C PRO A 248 14.75 -12.57 0.18
N PRO A 249 14.37 -13.56 0.99
CA PRO A 249 14.68 -14.94 0.66
C PRO A 249 14.07 -15.32 -0.68
N GLU A 250 14.76 -16.22 -1.41
CA GLU A 250 14.23 -16.76 -2.66
C GLU A 250 12.96 -17.58 -2.39
N VAL A 251 11.90 -17.26 -3.11
CA VAL A 251 10.61 -17.94 -2.98
C VAL A 251 9.99 -18.16 -4.37
N GLU A 252 9.18 -19.20 -4.49
CA GLU A 252 8.37 -19.44 -5.68
C GLU A 252 7.13 -18.52 -5.65
N ALA A 253 7.21 -17.41 -6.39
CA ALA A 253 6.14 -16.43 -6.43
C ALA A 253 4.93 -16.94 -7.20
N LYS A 254 3.74 -16.82 -6.62
CA LYS A 254 2.45 -17.13 -7.26
C LYS A 254 1.78 -15.90 -7.83
N SER A 255 1.79 -14.79 -7.09
CA SER A 255 1.27 -13.50 -7.52
C SER A 255 2.04 -12.38 -6.85
N ALA A 256 2.18 -11.25 -7.53
CA ALA A 256 2.80 -10.04 -6.95
C ALA A 256 1.76 -8.98 -6.51
N VAL A 257 0.46 -9.31 -6.63
CA VAL A 257 -0.61 -8.38 -6.24
C VAL A 257 -0.59 -8.14 -4.74
N GLY A 258 -0.64 -6.88 -4.32
CA GLY A 258 -0.68 -6.49 -2.91
C GLY A 258 0.65 -6.62 -2.15
N ALA A 259 1.76 -7.04 -2.79
CA ALA A 259 3.06 -7.13 -2.12
C ALA A 259 3.56 -5.77 -1.64
N GLY A 260 3.38 -4.70 -2.42
CA GLY A 260 3.70 -3.32 -2.03
C GLY A 260 2.86 -2.83 -0.87
N ASP A 261 1.55 -3.10 -0.91
CA ASP A 261 0.63 -2.74 0.17
C ASP A 261 0.97 -3.49 1.47
N SER A 262 1.35 -4.77 1.32
CA SER A 262 1.77 -5.61 2.45
C SER A 262 3.08 -5.13 3.05
N PHE A 263 4.02 -4.69 2.21
CA PHE A 263 5.24 -4.04 2.67
C PHE A 263 4.90 -2.81 3.54
N VAL A 264 4.02 -1.93 3.07
CA VAL A 264 3.60 -0.73 3.83
C VAL A 264 2.94 -1.13 5.14
N GLY A 265 1.98 -2.06 5.09
CA GLY A 265 1.27 -2.56 6.27
C GLY A 265 2.22 -3.15 7.31
N GLY A 266 3.17 -3.99 6.89
CA GLY A 266 4.20 -4.59 7.75
C GLY A 266 5.12 -3.55 8.37
N MET A 267 5.67 -2.63 7.57
CA MET A 267 6.57 -1.58 8.05
C MET A 267 5.88 -0.65 9.06
N VAL A 268 4.66 -0.20 8.76
CA VAL A 268 3.90 0.68 9.68
C VAL A 268 3.52 -0.07 10.95
N HIS A 269 3.17 -1.36 10.86
CA HIS A 269 2.91 -2.18 12.04
C HIS A 269 4.15 -2.22 12.95
N GLY A 270 5.35 -2.52 12.40
CA GLY A 270 6.60 -2.50 13.16
C GLY A 270 6.86 -1.15 13.84
N LEU A 271 6.77 -0.05 13.09
CA LEU A 271 6.93 1.31 13.64
C LEU A 271 5.91 1.62 14.76
N SER A 272 4.67 1.12 14.63
CA SER A 272 3.60 1.36 15.60
C SER A 272 3.77 0.58 16.90
N THR A 273 4.43 -0.57 16.84
CA THR A 273 4.74 -1.43 17.99
C THR A 273 6.05 -1.07 18.68
N GLY A 274 6.79 -0.09 18.15
CA GLY A 274 8.01 0.43 18.75
C GLY A 274 9.29 -0.27 18.30
N GLU A 275 9.23 -1.08 17.23
CA GLU A 275 10.44 -1.58 16.59
C GLU A 275 11.27 -0.40 16.06
N ASP A 276 12.58 -0.56 16.03
CA ASP A 276 13.44 0.40 15.36
C ASP A 276 13.19 0.40 13.83
N VAL A 277 13.70 1.41 13.16
CA VAL A 277 13.40 1.64 11.74
C VAL A 277 13.89 0.47 10.87
N GLU A 278 15.04 -0.13 11.18
CA GLU A 278 15.60 -1.24 10.40
C GLU A 278 14.78 -2.51 10.57
N ARG A 279 14.35 -2.83 11.81
CA ARG A 279 13.48 -3.97 12.08
C ARG A 279 12.09 -3.79 11.50
N ALA A 280 11.53 -2.58 11.55
CA ALA A 280 10.28 -2.25 10.90
C ALA A 280 10.37 -2.37 9.37
N PHE A 281 11.47 -1.95 8.77
CA PHE A 281 11.76 -2.13 7.35
C PHE A 281 11.84 -3.63 6.98
N ALA A 282 12.55 -4.41 7.81
CA ALA A 282 12.62 -5.87 7.63
C ALA A 282 11.23 -6.53 7.71
N LEU A 283 10.35 -6.05 8.59
CA LEU A 283 8.97 -6.55 8.68
C LEU A 283 8.16 -6.19 7.42
N GLY A 284 8.41 -5.01 6.83
CA GLY A 284 7.85 -4.63 5.54
C GLY A 284 8.29 -5.56 4.41
N VAL A 285 9.60 -5.83 4.29
CA VAL A 285 10.15 -6.78 3.30
C VAL A 285 9.56 -8.17 3.50
N ALA A 286 9.51 -8.65 4.75
CA ALA A 286 8.93 -9.96 5.10
C ALA A 286 7.45 -10.06 4.70
N ALA A 287 6.65 -9.04 4.96
CA ALA A 287 5.23 -9.01 4.60
C ALA A 287 5.02 -9.00 3.08
N GLY A 288 5.81 -8.20 2.34
CA GLY A 288 5.80 -8.22 0.88
C GLY A 288 6.19 -9.59 0.31
N THR A 289 7.26 -10.21 0.85
CA THR A 289 7.73 -11.54 0.45
C THR A 289 6.69 -12.63 0.77
N ALA A 290 6.05 -12.59 1.94
CA ALA A 290 5.01 -13.55 2.30
C ALA A 290 3.76 -13.43 1.40
N THR A 291 3.45 -12.22 0.92
CA THR A 291 2.33 -11.99 0.01
C THR A 291 2.52 -12.67 -1.33
N VAL A 292 3.74 -12.69 -1.89
CA VAL A 292 3.95 -13.34 -3.20
C VAL A 292 3.78 -14.85 -3.17
N LEU A 293 3.70 -15.49 -2.00
CA LEU A 293 3.39 -16.92 -1.84
C LEU A 293 1.89 -17.22 -1.99
N THR A 294 1.04 -16.21 -1.96
CA THR A 294 -0.42 -16.37 -2.05
C THR A 294 -0.89 -16.18 -3.50
N SER A 295 -2.07 -16.70 -3.82
CA SER A 295 -2.63 -16.63 -5.18
C SER A 295 -3.58 -15.44 -5.33
N GLY A 296 -3.59 -14.81 -6.49
CA GLY A 296 -4.53 -13.75 -6.83
C GLY A 296 -4.37 -12.52 -5.94
N THR A 297 -5.42 -12.16 -5.22
CA THR A 297 -5.51 -10.96 -4.37
C THR A 297 -5.46 -11.26 -2.86
N GLU A 298 -5.09 -12.49 -2.49
CA GLU A 298 -4.82 -12.87 -1.09
C GLU A 298 -3.55 -12.19 -0.61
N LEU A 299 -3.58 -11.63 0.62
CA LEU A 299 -2.42 -11.00 1.24
C LEU A 299 -1.61 -11.99 2.08
N CYS A 300 -0.54 -11.52 2.70
CA CYS A 300 0.36 -12.32 3.51
C CYS A 300 -0.35 -13.03 4.69
N ARG A 301 0.24 -14.14 5.13
CA ARG A 301 -0.14 -14.85 6.36
C ARG A 301 0.86 -14.54 7.45
N LYS A 302 0.38 -14.25 8.65
CA LYS A 302 1.23 -13.89 9.79
C LYS A 302 2.38 -14.88 10.04
N ALA A 303 2.13 -16.18 9.92
CA ALA A 303 3.16 -17.19 10.16
C ALA A 303 4.35 -17.08 9.20
N ASP A 304 4.05 -16.86 7.90
CA ASP A 304 5.07 -16.71 6.86
C ASP A 304 5.84 -15.40 7.05
N VAL A 305 5.13 -14.33 7.40
CA VAL A 305 5.75 -13.01 7.68
C VAL A 305 6.73 -13.12 8.85
N LEU A 306 6.34 -13.72 9.96
CA LEU A 306 7.22 -13.86 11.13
C LEU A 306 8.44 -14.73 10.84
N GLN A 307 8.30 -15.79 10.05
CA GLN A 307 9.41 -16.64 9.63
C GLN A 307 10.43 -15.85 8.82
N PHE A 308 9.98 -15.10 7.80
CA PHE A 308 10.89 -14.28 6.97
C PHE A 308 11.48 -13.12 7.76
N TRP A 309 10.73 -12.50 8.63
CA TRP A 309 11.22 -11.42 9.49
C TRP A 309 12.35 -11.88 10.41
N ASP A 310 12.19 -13.04 11.06
CA ASP A 310 13.23 -13.65 11.91
C ASP A 310 14.49 -13.98 11.10
N GLN A 311 14.36 -14.42 9.84
CA GLN A 311 15.47 -14.67 8.95
C GLN A 311 16.20 -13.37 8.60
N LEU A 312 15.46 -12.35 8.11
CA LEU A 312 16.02 -11.05 7.72
C LEU A 312 16.72 -10.34 8.89
N CYS A 313 16.20 -10.45 10.11
CA CYS A 313 16.83 -9.86 11.30
C CYS A 313 18.12 -10.58 11.72
N ARG A 314 18.24 -11.91 11.51
CA ARG A 314 19.47 -12.67 11.81
C ARG A 314 20.59 -12.37 10.82
N ASP A 315 20.26 -12.21 9.55
CA ASP A 315 21.24 -11.92 8.49
C ASP A 315 21.85 -10.52 8.62
N GLN A 316 21.33 -9.70 9.52
CA GLN A 316 21.82 -8.35 9.86
C GLN A 316 22.75 -8.30 11.08
N SER A 317 22.84 -9.38 11.85
CA SER A 317 23.67 -9.48 13.08
C SER A 317 25.04 -10.06 12.76
#